data_151d8ad0811af2c639ea70a7fe9e05d1
#
_entry.id   151d8ad0811af2c639ea70a7fe9e05d1
#
_cell.length_a   1.000
_cell.length_b   1.000
_cell.length_c   1.000
_cell.angle_alpha   90.00
_cell.angle_beta   90.00
_cell.angle_gamma   90.00
#
_symmetry.space_group_name_H-M   'P 1'
#
loop_
_entity.id
_entity.type
_entity.pdbx_description
1 polymer ?
#
loop_
_entity_poly.entity_id
_entity_poly.type
_entity_poly.pdbx_seq_one_letter_code
_entity_poly.pdbx_strand_id
1 'polypeptide(L)'
;MIINGPNLRGIYVGYNTIFNKAFAEHAPLYKEIAMETPSTTDAETYAWLGDLPGMREWIGDREVQNLSGSDYTIKNKSWELTFGIPREAVEDDKIGLYNPGVESLGREAATHPDELVFKLLKDGFTAPCYDGKPFFSDAHPVGDGTVSNLGHAELSVDAYIAARAAIMSLTNSKGRPLN
;
A
#
# COMPACT_ATOMS: atom_id res chain seq x y z
N MET A 1 -25.18 -35.32 -7.00
CA MET A 1 -24.03 -35.43 -7.99
C MET A 1 -23.06 -36.49 -7.53
N ILE A 2 -22.44 -37.27 -8.45
CA ILE A 2 -21.39 -38.24 -8.07
C ILE A 2 -20.08 -37.47 -7.82
N ILE A 3 -19.47 -37.68 -6.66
CA ILE A 3 -18.17 -37.07 -6.34
C ILE A 3 -17.07 -37.85 -7.07
N ASN A 4 -16.58 -37.28 -8.14
CA ASN A 4 -15.44 -37.76 -8.91
C ASN A 4 -14.55 -36.59 -9.37
N GLY A 5 -13.35 -36.89 -9.87
CA GLY A 5 -12.40 -35.85 -10.28
C GLY A 5 -12.93 -34.88 -11.34
N PRO A 6 -13.58 -35.33 -12.41
CA PRO A 6 -14.18 -34.45 -13.41
C PRO A 6 -15.24 -33.50 -12.85
N ASN A 7 -16.16 -33.99 -12.02
CA ASN A 7 -17.22 -33.18 -11.42
C ASN A 7 -16.66 -32.13 -10.46
N LEU A 8 -15.71 -32.51 -9.59
CA LEU A 8 -15.04 -31.55 -8.68
C LEU A 8 -14.28 -30.48 -9.46
N ARG A 9 -13.64 -30.84 -10.57
CA ARG A 9 -12.98 -29.87 -11.45
C ARG A 9 -14.00 -28.90 -12.09
N GLY A 10 -15.16 -29.40 -12.51
CA GLY A 10 -16.24 -28.55 -13.03
C GLY A 10 -16.72 -27.53 -12.00
N ILE A 11 -16.94 -27.98 -10.75
CA ILE A 11 -17.31 -27.09 -9.63
C ILE A 11 -16.23 -26.03 -9.38
N TYR A 12 -14.95 -26.46 -9.33
CA TYR A 12 -13.83 -25.54 -9.16
C TYR A 12 -13.78 -24.46 -10.24
N VAL A 13 -13.93 -24.84 -11.53
CA VAL A 13 -13.94 -23.88 -12.64
C VAL A 13 -15.11 -22.91 -12.51
N GLY A 14 -16.31 -23.40 -12.15
CA GLY A 14 -17.49 -22.57 -11.93
C GLY A 14 -17.26 -21.54 -10.83
N TYR A 15 -16.80 -21.97 -9.67
CA TYR A 15 -16.52 -21.08 -8.54
C TYR A 15 -15.37 -20.11 -8.81
N ASN A 16 -14.33 -20.57 -9.50
CA ASN A 16 -13.23 -19.67 -9.90
C ASN A 16 -13.72 -18.55 -10.84
N THR A 17 -14.67 -18.85 -11.72
CA THR A 17 -15.29 -17.83 -12.58
C THR A 17 -16.08 -16.82 -11.77
N ILE A 18 -16.88 -17.26 -10.80
CA ILE A 18 -17.66 -16.39 -9.91
C ILE A 18 -16.73 -15.52 -9.06
N PHE A 19 -15.71 -16.13 -8.46
CA PHE A 19 -14.68 -15.43 -7.69
C PHE A 19 -14.00 -14.34 -8.51
N ASN A 20 -13.46 -14.69 -9.68
CA ASN A 20 -12.72 -13.74 -10.52
C ASN A 20 -13.61 -12.60 -11.01
N LYS A 21 -14.89 -12.86 -11.30
CA LYS A 21 -15.85 -11.81 -11.65
C LYS A 21 -16.00 -10.83 -10.49
N ALA A 22 -16.32 -11.34 -9.29
CA ALA A 22 -16.51 -10.52 -8.11
C ALA A 22 -15.23 -9.74 -7.70
N PHE A 23 -14.06 -10.37 -7.84
CA PHE A 23 -12.76 -9.73 -7.62
C PHE A 23 -12.51 -8.58 -8.60
N ALA A 24 -12.83 -8.74 -9.88
CA ALA A 24 -12.61 -7.74 -10.91
C ALA A 24 -13.61 -6.56 -10.86
N GLU A 25 -14.76 -6.74 -10.22
CA GLU A 25 -15.76 -5.67 -10.05
C GLU A 25 -15.33 -4.59 -9.06
N HIS A 26 -14.37 -4.88 -8.19
CA HIS A 26 -13.83 -3.91 -7.23
C HIS A 26 -12.73 -3.07 -7.87
N ALA A 27 -12.89 -1.74 -7.82
CA ALA A 27 -11.84 -0.79 -8.19
C ALA A 27 -11.04 -0.42 -6.94
N PRO A 28 -9.77 -0.84 -6.79
CA PRO A 28 -9.00 -0.60 -5.59
C PRO A 28 -8.67 0.89 -5.44
N LEU A 29 -8.91 1.44 -4.25
CA LEU A 29 -8.65 2.84 -3.93
C LEU A 29 -7.21 3.08 -3.46
N TYR A 30 -6.54 2.06 -2.93
CA TYR A 30 -5.17 2.20 -2.42
C TYR A 30 -4.18 2.68 -3.49
N LYS A 31 -4.44 2.41 -4.77
CA LYS A 31 -3.57 2.81 -5.90
C LYS A 31 -3.50 4.33 -6.10
N GLU A 32 -4.44 5.09 -5.54
CA GLU A 32 -4.40 6.55 -5.59
C GLU A 32 -3.42 7.16 -4.58
N ILE A 33 -3.05 6.39 -3.54
CA ILE A 33 -2.23 6.87 -2.42
C ILE A 33 -0.97 6.02 -2.19
N ALA A 34 -0.89 4.83 -2.77
CA ALA A 34 0.23 3.91 -2.62
C ALA A 34 0.66 3.35 -3.97
N MET A 35 1.96 3.14 -4.11
CA MET A 35 2.55 2.54 -5.30
C MET A 35 2.61 1.02 -5.13
N GLU A 36 2.25 0.30 -6.19
CA GLU A 36 2.39 -1.15 -6.27
C GLU A 36 3.76 -1.52 -6.83
N THR A 37 4.52 -2.33 -6.09
CA THR A 37 5.84 -2.80 -6.50
C THR A 37 5.88 -4.32 -6.45
N PRO A 38 6.47 -5.00 -7.46
CA PRO A 38 6.62 -6.44 -7.43
C PRO A 38 7.59 -6.85 -6.31
N SER A 39 7.30 -7.97 -5.66
CA SER A 39 8.17 -8.60 -4.66
C SER A 39 8.44 -10.04 -5.05
N THR A 40 9.69 -10.46 -4.95
CA THR A 40 10.14 -11.80 -5.32
C THR A 40 10.75 -12.58 -4.16
N THR A 41 10.95 -11.91 -3.01
CA THR A 41 11.55 -12.47 -1.81
C THR A 41 10.62 -12.36 -0.61
N ASP A 42 10.98 -12.92 0.52
CA ASP A 42 10.20 -12.85 1.77
C ASP A 42 10.22 -11.45 2.40
N ALA A 43 11.23 -10.64 2.07
CA ALA A 43 11.37 -9.25 2.47
C ALA A 43 12.02 -8.45 1.35
N GLU A 44 11.48 -7.28 1.08
CA GLU A 44 12.04 -6.34 0.11
C GLU A 44 12.65 -5.15 0.85
N THR A 45 13.92 -4.86 0.53
CA THR A 45 14.61 -3.68 1.04
C THR A 45 14.56 -2.58 0.00
N TYR A 46 13.86 -1.51 0.32
CA TYR A 46 13.76 -0.33 -0.51
C TYR A 46 14.87 0.62 -0.09
N ALA A 47 15.90 0.71 -0.92
CA ALA A 47 16.95 1.69 -0.75
C ALA A 47 16.65 2.91 -1.61
N TRP A 48 16.76 4.10 -1.05
CA TRP A 48 16.76 5.33 -1.82
C TRP A 48 18.02 6.11 -1.55
N LEU A 49 18.51 6.72 -2.61
CA LEU A 49 19.62 7.64 -2.52
C LEU A 49 19.09 8.98 -2.01
N GLY A 50 19.81 9.56 -1.08
CA GLY A 50 19.53 10.91 -0.61
C GLY A 50 19.53 11.91 -1.76
N ASP A 51 19.10 13.12 -1.44
CA ASP A 51 18.91 14.19 -2.41
C ASP A 51 20.13 14.46 -3.28
N LEU A 52 19.93 14.48 -4.58
CA LEU A 52 20.96 14.93 -5.52
C LEU A 52 21.26 16.41 -5.26
N PRO A 53 22.55 16.77 -5.08
CA PRO A 53 22.95 18.16 -5.00
C PRO A 53 22.62 18.88 -6.31
N GLY A 54 22.31 20.16 -6.21
CA GLY A 54 22.06 20.98 -7.40
C GLY A 54 23.31 21.13 -8.26
N MET A 55 23.09 21.41 -9.55
CA MET A 55 24.19 21.86 -10.41
C MET A 55 24.75 23.17 -9.86
N ARG A 56 26.07 23.26 -9.78
CA ARG A 56 26.82 24.48 -9.43
C ARG A 56 27.70 24.90 -10.58
N GLU A 57 28.05 26.16 -10.61
CA GLU A 57 29.08 26.63 -11.51
C GLU A 57 30.42 25.94 -11.18
N TRP A 58 31.10 25.43 -12.21
CA TRP A 58 32.37 24.79 -12.05
C TRP A 58 33.47 25.82 -11.94
N ILE A 59 33.90 26.12 -10.70
CA ILE A 59 35.04 26.99 -10.40
C ILE A 59 36.03 26.17 -9.57
N GLY A 60 37.20 25.89 -10.11
CA GLY A 60 38.24 25.10 -9.45
C GLY A 60 38.09 23.59 -9.61
N ASP A 61 38.46 22.82 -8.59
CA ASP A 61 38.43 21.36 -8.63
C ASP A 61 37.01 20.77 -8.57
N ARG A 62 36.85 19.55 -9.11
CA ARG A 62 35.62 18.82 -9.01
C ARG A 62 35.37 18.35 -7.59
N GLU A 63 34.26 18.73 -7.03
CA GLU A 63 33.81 18.22 -5.73
C GLU A 63 32.89 17.00 -5.94
N VAL A 64 33.37 15.86 -5.46
CA VAL A 64 32.55 14.63 -5.47
C VAL A 64 31.61 14.67 -4.27
N GLN A 65 30.30 14.79 -4.54
CA GLN A 65 29.29 14.75 -3.49
C GLN A 65 28.88 13.30 -3.26
N ASN A 66 29.02 12.84 -2.02
CA ASN A 66 28.51 11.55 -1.62
C ASN A 66 27.00 11.61 -1.37
N LEU A 67 26.26 10.67 -1.95
CA LEU A 67 24.85 10.48 -1.67
C LEU A 67 24.73 9.64 -0.38
N SER A 68 23.99 10.15 0.59
CA SER A 68 23.59 9.34 1.74
C SER A 68 22.50 8.35 1.30
N GLY A 69 22.72 7.06 1.53
CA GLY A 69 21.69 6.04 1.32
C GLY A 69 20.87 5.86 2.59
N SER A 70 19.56 5.72 2.43
CA SER A 70 18.66 5.23 3.48
C SER A 70 17.98 4.00 2.95
N ASP A 71 17.66 3.07 3.83
CA ASP A 71 16.95 1.85 3.48
C ASP A 71 15.76 1.61 4.43
N TYR A 72 14.76 0.94 3.92
CA TYR A 72 13.61 0.49 4.68
C TYR A 72 13.20 -0.89 4.21
N THR A 73 13.13 -1.84 5.12
CA THR A 73 12.79 -3.22 4.79
C THR A 73 11.35 -3.52 5.14
N ILE A 74 10.59 -3.99 4.14
CA ILE A 74 9.22 -4.44 4.29
C ILE A 74 9.19 -5.96 4.18
N LYS A 75 8.71 -6.63 5.23
CA LYS A 75 8.54 -8.08 5.24
C LYS A 75 7.16 -8.45 4.69
N ASN A 76 7.15 -9.37 3.73
CA ASN A 76 5.92 -9.90 3.17
C ASN A 76 5.14 -10.72 4.21
N LYS A 77 3.82 -10.64 4.15
CA LYS A 77 2.89 -11.43 4.98
C LYS A 77 1.97 -12.21 4.06
N SER A 78 1.71 -13.45 4.45
CA SER A 78 0.70 -14.28 3.80
C SER A 78 -0.66 -14.04 4.45
N TRP A 79 -1.69 -13.93 3.61
CA TRP A 79 -3.07 -13.75 4.05
C TRP A 79 -3.90 -14.89 3.49
N GLU A 80 -4.84 -15.39 4.25
CA GLU A 80 -5.72 -16.45 3.82
C GLU A 80 -7.17 -16.18 4.25
N LEU A 81 -8.09 -16.66 3.44
CA LEU A 81 -9.50 -16.78 3.78
C LEU A 81 -10.02 -18.08 3.16
N THR A 82 -10.48 -19.00 4.00
CA THR A 82 -10.94 -20.32 3.57
C THR A 82 -12.47 -20.40 3.62
N PHE A 83 -13.06 -20.82 2.51
CA PHE A 83 -14.49 -21.08 2.39
C PHE A 83 -14.73 -22.57 2.15
N GLY A 84 -15.40 -23.23 3.10
CA GLY A 84 -15.69 -24.66 3.05
C GLY A 84 -17.10 -24.97 2.52
N ILE A 85 -17.21 -25.99 1.67
CA ILE A 85 -18.49 -26.52 1.18
C ILE A 85 -18.63 -27.95 1.70
N PRO A 86 -19.72 -28.26 2.41
CA PRO A 86 -19.96 -29.60 2.91
C PRO A 86 -20.07 -30.63 1.78
N ARG A 87 -19.55 -31.82 2.01
CA ARG A 87 -19.60 -32.92 1.05
C ARG A 87 -21.03 -33.27 0.63
N GLU A 88 -21.94 -33.26 1.57
CA GLU A 88 -23.35 -33.56 1.38
C GLU A 88 -24.02 -32.59 0.39
N ALA A 89 -23.61 -31.32 0.43
CA ALA A 89 -24.12 -30.32 -0.51
C ALA A 89 -23.65 -30.59 -1.96
N VAL A 90 -22.47 -31.17 -2.12
CA VAL A 90 -21.97 -31.60 -3.43
C VAL A 90 -22.71 -32.86 -3.91
N GLU A 91 -22.95 -33.84 -3.02
CA GLU A 91 -23.70 -35.06 -3.32
C GLU A 91 -25.15 -34.73 -3.71
N ASP A 92 -25.78 -33.81 -2.98
CA ASP A 92 -27.16 -33.35 -3.23
C ASP A 92 -27.31 -32.37 -4.40
N ASP A 93 -26.22 -32.01 -5.06
CA ASP A 93 -26.20 -31.01 -6.14
C ASP A 93 -26.70 -29.61 -5.74
N LYS A 94 -26.48 -29.24 -4.47
CA LYS A 94 -26.87 -27.95 -3.89
C LYS A 94 -25.75 -26.90 -3.95
N ILE A 95 -24.79 -27.07 -4.84
CA ILE A 95 -23.60 -26.22 -4.96
C ILE A 95 -23.94 -24.77 -5.29
N GLY A 96 -25.02 -24.51 -6.03
CA GLY A 96 -25.47 -23.16 -6.37
C GLY A 96 -25.82 -22.28 -5.16
N LEU A 97 -26.18 -22.87 -4.03
CA LEU A 97 -26.46 -22.13 -2.79
C LEU A 97 -25.24 -21.44 -2.20
N TYR A 98 -24.04 -21.87 -2.60
CA TYR A 98 -22.77 -21.33 -2.11
C TYR A 98 -22.20 -20.22 -3.00
N ASN A 99 -22.82 -19.93 -4.15
CA ASN A 99 -22.38 -18.87 -5.06
C ASN A 99 -22.23 -17.50 -4.36
N PRO A 100 -23.18 -17.05 -3.51
CA PRO A 100 -23.02 -15.78 -2.79
C PRO A 100 -21.82 -15.77 -1.85
N GLY A 101 -21.48 -16.91 -1.25
CA GLY A 101 -20.28 -17.04 -0.42
C GLY A 101 -18.99 -16.90 -1.22
N VAL A 102 -18.96 -17.49 -2.42
CA VAL A 102 -17.80 -17.37 -3.33
C VAL A 102 -17.67 -15.94 -3.88
N GLU A 103 -18.78 -15.28 -4.19
CA GLU A 103 -18.78 -13.86 -4.56
C GLU A 103 -18.27 -12.98 -3.43
N SER A 104 -18.69 -13.25 -2.18
CA SER A 104 -18.22 -12.54 -1.00
C SER A 104 -16.73 -12.72 -0.81
N LEU A 105 -16.21 -13.95 -1.00
CA LEU A 105 -14.79 -14.25 -0.96
C LEU A 105 -14.00 -13.45 -2.00
N GLY A 106 -14.53 -13.32 -3.22
CA GLY A 106 -13.91 -12.53 -4.29
C GLY A 106 -13.85 -11.03 -3.94
N ARG A 107 -14.95 -10.48 -3.41
CA ARG A 107 -14.98 -9.08 -2.96
C ARG A 107 -14.02 -8.84 -1.80
N GLU A 108 -14.01 -9.71 -0.79
CA GLU A 108 -13.13 -9.60 0.36
C GLU A 108 -11.64 -9.59 -0.06
N ALA A 109 -11.27 -10.52 -0.94
CA ALA A 109 -9.91 -10.58 -1.48
C ALA A 109 -9.52 -9.29 -2.24
N ALA A 110 -10.48 -8.65 -2.93
CA ALA A 110 -10.24 -7.43 -3.68
C ALA A 110 -10.15 -6.18 -2.78
N THR A 111 -10.92 -6.12 -1.67
CA THR A 111 -10.93 -4.97 -0.75
C THR A 111 -9.82 -5.03 0.29
N HIS A 112 -9.31 -6.21 0.59
CA HIS A 112 -8.28 -6.40 1.63
C HIS A 112 -7.04 -5.50 1.49
N PRO A 113 -6.45 -5.26 0.29
CA PRO A 113 -5.35 -4.30 0.15
C PRO A 113 -5.74 -2.87 0.54
N ASP A 114 -6.97 -2.43 0.25
CA ASP A 114 -7.47 -1.12 0.67
C ASP A 114 -7.49 -1.02 2.19
N GLU A 115 -8.03 -2.03 2.87
CA GLU A 115 -8.08 -2.08 4.33
C GLU A 115 -6.69 -1.98 4.96
N LEU A 116 -5.71 -2.70 4.41
CA LEU A 116 -4.33 -2.67 4.89
C LEU A 116 -3.71 -1.28 4.74
N VAL A 117 -3.88 -0.64 3.57
CA VAL A 117 -3.29 0.68 3.30
C VAL A 117 -3.98 1.77 4.12
N PHE A 118 -5.31 1.77 4.21
CA PHE A 118 -6.03 2.75 5.03
C PHE A 118 -5.78 2.55 6.53
N LYS A 119 -5.55 1.31 6.97
CA LYS A 119 -5.10 1.05 8.34
C LYS A 119 -3.72 1.68 8.60
N LEU A 120 -2.78 1.57 7.66
CA LEU A 120 -1.46 2.22 7.80
C LEU A 120 -1.58 3.73 7.93
N LEU A 121 -2.48 4.39 7.18
CA LEU A 121 -2.73 5.82 7.34
C LEU A 121 -3.27 6.15 8.74
N LYS A 122 -4.18 5.35 9.27
CA LYS A 122 -4.69 5.52 10.63
C LYS A 122 -3.60 5.33 11.68
N ASP A 123 -2.78 4.30 11.52
CA ASP A 123 -1.66 4.00 12.42
C ASP A 123 -0.49 4.99 12.24
N GLY A 124 -0.49 5.78 11.16
CA GLY A 124 0.53 6.74 10.81
C GLY A 124 0.74 7.88 11.81
N PHE A 125 -0.18 8.07 12.76
CA PHE A 125 0.00 9.01 13.87
C PHE A 125 0.82 8.45 15.04
N THR A 126 1.03 7.13 15.07
CA THR A 126 1.67 6.45 16.21
C THR A 126 2.78 5.47 15.79
N ALA A 127 2.61 4.80 14.65
CA ALA A 127 3.56 3.81 14.16
C ALA A 127 4.81 4.49 13.58
N PRO A 128 6.03 4.02 13.94
CA PRO A 128 7.26 4.61 13.43
C PRO A 128 7.43 4.34 11.94
N CYS A 129 7.91 5.37 11.24
CA CYS A 129 8.30 5.35 9.83
C CYS A 129 9.79 5.03 9.70
N TYR A 130 10.34 5.15 8.49
CA TYR A 130 11.76 4.87 8.18
C TYR A 130 12.76 5.73 8.97
N ASP A 131 12.36 6.91 9.40
CA ASP A 131 13.16 7.87 10.19
C ASP A 131 12.97 7.72 11.70
N GLY A 132 12.21 6.71 12.15
CA GLY A 132 11.89 6.46 13.55
C GLY A 132 10.82 7.37 14.13
N LYS A 133 10.25 8.28 13.33
CA LYS A 133 9.11 9.12 13.71
C LYS A 133 7.81 8.53 13.16
N PRO A 134 6.63 8.86 13.71
CA PRO A 134 5.36 8.53 13.07
C PRO A 134 5.30 9.12 11.66
N PHE A 135 4.54 8.49 10.77
CA PHE A 135 4.37 8.99 9.40
C PHE A 135 3.82 10.43 9.36
N PHE A 136 2.88 10.75 10.24
CA PHE A 136 2.45 12.12 10.48
C PHE A 136 3.15 12.65 11.72
N SER A 137 4.08 13.56 11.55
CA SER A 137 4.92 14.11 12.62
C SER A 137 5.23 15.59 12.36
N ASP A 138 5.44 16.32 13.42
CA ASP A 138 5.90 17.70 13.39
C ASP A 138 7.44 17.84 13.37
N ALA A 139 8.16 16.71 13.42
CA ALA A 139 9.59 16.69 13.60
C ALA A 139 10.33 15.62 12.77
N HIS A 140 10.01 15.52 11.47
CA HIS A 140 10.80 14.69 10.55
C HIS A 140 12.19 15.28 10.34
N PRO A 141 13.28 14.52 10.54
CA PRO A 141 14.62 15.03 10.31
C PRO A 141 14.88 15.24 8.82
N VAL A 142 15.34 16.45 8.46
CA VAL A 142 15.75 16.79 7.10
C VAL A 142 17.02 17.61 7.16
N GLY A 143 18.17 17.01 6.80
CA GLY A 143 19.48 17.62 6.99
C GLY A 143 19.74 17.90 8.47
N ASP A 144 20.12 19.13 8.80
CA ASP A 144 20.36 19.59 10.18
C ASP A 144 19.07 20.14 10.85
N GLY A 145 17.95 20.12 10.16
CA GLY A 145 16.67 20.67 10.62
C GLY A 145 15.56 19.62 10.74
N THR A 146 14.35 20.11 10.96
CA THR A 146 13.13 19.28 10.98
C THR A 146 12.05 19.89 10.10
N VAL A 147 11.21 19.01 9.55
CA VAL A 147 10.04 19.38 8.74
C VAL A 147 8.79 18.74 9.34
N SER A 148 7.69 19.48 9.34
CA SER A 148 6.38 18.99 9.77
C SER A 148 5.50 18.63 8.58
N ASN A 149 4.86 17.47 8.65
CA ASN A 149 3.73 17.10 7.80
C ASN A 149 2.42 16.93 8.60
N LEU A 150 2.40 17.40 9.85
CA LEU A 150 1.26 17.31 10.75
C LEU A 150 0.68 18.71 11.00
N GLY A 151 -0.63 18.86 10.81
CA GLY A 151 -1.40 20.05 11.15
C GLY A 151 -2.42 19.74 12.24
N HIS A 152 -2.78 20.76 13.05
CA HIS A 152 -3.75 20.65 14.14
C HIS A 152 -4.99 21.53 13.94
N ALA A 153 -5.09 22.20 12.78
CA ALA A 153 -6.25 23.04 12.48
C ALA A 153 -7.48 22.17 12.15
N GLU A 154 -8.65 22.62 12.56
CA GLU A 154 -9.91 22.02 12.12
C GLU A 154 -10.05 22.11 10.59
N LEU A 155 -10.69 21.10 9.99
CA LEU A 155 -10.87 21.05 8.54
C LEU A 155 -11.77 22.22 8.08
N SER A 156 -11.19 23.11 7.27
CA SER A 156 -11.83 24.25 6.65
C SER A 156 -11.20 24.54 5.30
N VAL A 157 -11.79 25.43 4.52
CA VAL A 157 -11.21 25.87 3.25
C VAL A 157 -9.83 26.52 3.47
N ASP A 158 -9.69 27.33 4.48
CA ASP A 158 -8.42 28.00 4.81
C ASP A 158 -7.37 27.00 5.28
N ALA A 159 -7.75 26.02 6.12
CA ALA A 159 -6.86 24.96 6.57
C ALA A 159 -6.40 24.07 5.38
N TYR A 160 -7.28 23.77 4.43
CA TYR A 160 -6.92 23.05 3.21
C TYR A 160 -5.92 23.84 2.34
N ILE A 161 -6.17 25.14 2.13
CA ILE A 161 -5.28 26.02 1.36
C ILE A 161 -3.90 26.08 2.03
N ALA A 162 -3.88 26.26 3.37
CA ALA A 162 -2.64 26.29 4.15
C ALA A 162 -1.86 24.97 4.08
N ALA A 163 -2.54 23.84 4.21
CA ALA A 163 -1.90 22.51 4.10
C ALA A 163 -1.33 22.28 2.70
N ARG A 164 -2.06 22.65 1.66
CA ARG A 164 -1.56 22.56 0.28
C ARG A 164 -0.34 23.45 0.06
N ALA A 165 -0.37 24.69 0.55
CA ALA A 165 0.78 25.60 0.47
C ALA A 165 2.01 25.04 1.21
N ALA A 166 1.80 24.44 2.40
CA ALA A 166 2.85 23.82 3.18
C ALA A 166 3.50 22.65 2.40
N ILE A 167 2.71 21.74 1.80
CA ILE A 167 3.22 20.65 0.98
C ILE A 167 4.03 21.18 -0.22
N MET A 168 3.53 22.20 -0.91
CA MET A 168 4.22 22.81 -2.06
C MET A 168 5.51 23.56 -1.66
N SER A 169 5.64 23.95 -0.42
CA SER A 169 6.85 24.62 0.10
C SER A 169 7.90 23.68 0.70
N LEU A 170 7.61 22.37 0.72
CA LEU A 170 8.58 21.39 1.21
C LEU A 170 9.88 21.40 0.39
N THR A 171 10.97 21.38 1.09
CA THR A 171 12.32 21.36 0.51
C THR A 171 13.07 20.11 0.93
N ASN A 172 14.01 19.70 0.10
CA ASN A 172 14.91 18.63 0.43
C ASN A 172 16.02 19.08 1.43
N SER A 173 16.91 18.17 1.83
CA SER A 173 18.03 18.44 2.75
C SER A 173 19.02 19.52 2.25
N LYS A 174 18.94 19.88 0.98
CA LYS A 174 19.75 20.92 0.32
C LYS A 174 18.97 22.21 0.07
N GLY A 175 17.77 22.35 0.65
CA GLY A 175 16.92 23.55 0.52
C GLY A 175 16.24 23.71 -0.83
N ARG A 176 16.23 22.67 -1.70
CA ARG A 176 15.56 22.73 -3.01
C ARG A 176 14.12 22.29 -2.89
N PRO A 177 13.17 22.93 -3.61
CA PRO A 177 11.78 22.48 -3.64
C PRO A 177 11.69 21.02 -4.09
N LEU A 178 10.77 20.26 -3.48
CA LEU A 178 10.46 18.87 -3.86
C LEU A 178 9.47 18.80 -5.02
N ASN A 179 8.81 19.89 -5.37
CA ASN A 179 7.83 20.02 -6.45
C ASN A 179 8.38 20.85 -7.59
#